data_3001d4d8a9cc0aab48a18dbedbd2f5c0
#
_entry.id   3001d4d8a9cc0aab48a18dbedbd2f5c0
#
_cell.length_a   1.000
_cell.length_b   1.000
_cell.length_c   1.000
_cell.angle_alpha   90.00
_cell.angle_beta   90.00
_cell.angle_gamma   90.00
#
_symmetry.space_group_name_H-M   'P 1'
#
loop_
_entity.id
_entity.type
_entity.pdbx_description
1 polymer ?
#
loop_
_entity_poly.entity_id
_entity_poly.type
_entity_poly.pdbx_seq_one_letter_code
_entity_poly.pdbx_strand_id
1 'polypeptide(L)'
;MSIKRIFFFLPAMLIISNVLAQSPKVLIMDAKRLADIKKKWQQKDETVLKLTDSLQKQADGYLKMKPVSVMDKEFTPVSGDKHDYMSQAPYFWYDSTKPNGLPYMRKDGVRNPEIYKITDRTYLGNLENATRALSLTWYITGDEKYAAKSAELLKTWFLDESTKMNPHLEYGQAVPGVNTGRGIGLIETVALTNIADAAILLQGSGSWTNADHLSLQKWYAQFLNWMLNSKNGKDEHASRNNHGTWYYAQVIDFSLFTGDKDKAKQLAEESKKRLDSQLTKEGKQPLELERTNALGYSTMNLRGWFTVATLAEKTGVNLWNWQTSKSADLHTAFDWLLPYALGEKKWEYQQISKYSKNEIYPLLLQASSAFKDQKYFRVAKDLNTGTINVIADLLYSK
;
A
#
# COMPACT_ATOMS: atom_id res chain seq x y z
N MET A 1 -60.27 29.78 -47.54
CA MET A 1 -58.82 29.53 -47.64
C MET A 1 -58.31 29.04 -46.28
N SER A 2 -58.08 27.72 -46.19
CA SER A 2 -57.67 27.08 -44.93
C SER A 2 -56.16 26.81 -45.01
N ILE A 3 -55.41 27.42 -44.10
CA ILE A 3 -53.94 27.32 -43.99
C ILE A 3 -53.64 26.08 -43.09
N LYS A 4 -53.17 24.97 -43.70
CA LYS A 4 -52.65 23.83 -42.97
C LYS A 4 -51.27 24.15 -42.44
N ARG A 5 -51.12 24.18 -41.10
CA ARG A 5 -49.82 24.25 -40.40
C ARG A 5 -49.18 22.87 -40.40
N ILE A 6 -48.05 22.73 -41.07
CA ILE A 6 -47.22 21.52 -41.07
C ILE A 6 -46.26 21.68 -39.86
N PHE A 7 -46.40 20.79 -38.87
CA PHE A 7 -45.43 20.64 -37.77
C PHE A 7 -44.29 19.73 -38.23
N PHE A 8 -43.10 20.28 -38.35
CA PHE A 8 -41.88 19.50 -38.50
C PHE A 8 -41.44 19.01 -37.13
N PHE A 9 -41.52 17.66 -36.89
CA PHE A 9 -40.85 17.01 -35.78
C PHE A 9 -39.38 16.78 -36.15
N LEU A 10 -38.45 17.54 -35.57
CA LEU A 10 -37.03 17.21 -35.57
C LEU A 10 -36.81 16.08 -34.56
N PRO A 11 -36.24 14.93 -34.93
CA PRO A 11 -35.83 13.92 -33.96
C PRO A 11 -34.58 14.46 -33.23
N ALA A 12 -34.65 14.63 -31.90
CA ALA A 12 -33.52 14.88 -31.07
C ALA A 12 -32.58 13.68 -31.10
N MET A 13 -31.51 13.79 -31.88
CA MET A 13 -30.46 12.79 -31.94
C MET A 13 -29.68 12.87 -30.60
N LEU A 14 -29.96 11.93 -29.66
CA LEU A 14 -29.17 11.72 -28.46
C LEU A 14 -27.76 11.28 -28.92
N ILE A 15 -26.83 12.22 -28.95
CA ILE A 15 -25.41 11.91 -29.07
C ILE A 15 -24.99 11.28 -27.74
N ILE A 16 -25.01 9.95 -27.68
CA ILE A 16 -24.35 9.18 -26.63
C ILE A 16 -22.86 9.36 -26.90
N SER A 17 -22.27 10.40 -26.34
CA SER A 17 -20.81 10.51 -26.26
C SER A 17 -20.30 9.34 -25.43
N ASN A 18 -19.78 8.33 -26.10
CA ASN A 18 -18.90 7.33 -25.49
C ASN A 18 -17.65 8.05 -24.98
N VAL A 19 -17.72 8.64 -23.80
CA VAL A 19 -16.53 9.04 -23.07
C VAL A 19 -15.83 7.72 -22.74
N LEU A 20 -14.86 7.34 -23.57
CA LEU A 20 -13.92 6.31 -23.22
C LEU A 20 -13.35 6.69 -21.85
N ALA A 21 -13.75 5.97 -20.81
CA ALA A 21 -13.31 6.22 -19.46
C ALA A 21 -11.77 6.17 -19.47
N GLN A 22 -11.15 7.33 -19.34
CA GLN A 22 -9.70 7.42 -19.30
C GLN A 22 -9.21 6.58 -18.13
N SER A 23 -8.24 5.70 -18.38
CA SER A 23 -7.67 4.85 -17.33
C SER A 23 -7.15 5.73 -16.19
N PRO A 24 -7.41 5.39 -14.92
CA PRO A 24 -7.00 6.19 -13.79
C PRO A 24 -5.46 6.22 -13.70
N LYS A 25 -4.89 7.34 -13.26
CA LYS A 25 -3.42 7.51 -13.16
C LYS A 25 -2.86 6.91 -11.86
N VAL A 26 -3.38 5.76 -11.43
CA VAL A 26 -2.93 5.03 -10.24
C VAL A 26 -1.46 4.61 -10.35
N LEU A 27 -0.79 4.49 -9.20
CA LEU A 27 0.65 4.28 -9.12
C LEU A 27 1.00 2.80 -8.96
N ILE A 28 0.42 2.12 -7.97
CA ILE A 28 0.69 0.71 -7.69
C ILE A 28 -0.40 -0.23 -8.22
N MET A 29 -1.61 0.25 -8.42
CA MET A 29 -2.68 -0.55 -9.03
C MET A 29 -2.51 -0.62 -10.56
N ASP A 30 -3.04 -1.66 -11.20
CA ASP A 30 -3.07 -1.78 -12.66
C ASP A 30 -4.22 -0.93 -13.24
N ALA A 31 -3.86 0.22 -13.83
CA ALA A 31 -4.81 1.16 -14.42
C ALA A 31 -5.63 0.55 -15.57
N LYS A 32 -5.01 -0.32 -16.39
CA LYS A 32 -5.70 -1.00 -17.51
C LYS A 32 -6.70 -2.01 -17.00
N ARG A 33 -6.31 -2.77 -15.99
CA ARG A 33 -7.19 -3.73 -15.32
C ARG A 33 -8.39 -3.04 -14.67
N LEU A 34 -8.17 -1.93 -13.98
CA LEU A 34 -9.24 -1.13 -13.37
C LEU A 34 -10.24 -0.62 -14.43
N ALA A 35 -9.75 -0.11 -15.56
CA ALA A 35 -10.61 0.33 -16.64
C ALA A 35 -11.42 -0.84 -17.26
N ASP A 36 -10.79 -2.02 -17.42
CA ASP A 36 -11.45 -3.24 -17.90
C ASP A 36 -12.55 -3.70 -16.92
N ILE A 37 -12.26 -3.74 -15.62
CA ILE A 37 -13.24 -4.09 -14.58
C ILE A 37 -14.43 -3.14 -14.62
N LYS A 38 -14.22 -1.83 -14.66
CA LYS A 38 -15.30 -0.83 -14.74
C LYS A 38 -16.15 -1.05 -15.97
N LYS A 39 -15.54 -1.30 -17.14
CA LYS A 39 -16.24 -1.60 -18.38
C LYS A 39 -17.06 -2.89 -18.27
N LYS A 40 -16.49 -3.98 -17.77
CA LYS A 40 -17.17 -5.27 -17.58
C LYS A 40 -18.31 -5.17 -16.57
N TRP A 41 -18.11 -4.40 -15.48
CA TRP A 41 -19.18 -4.13 -14.53
C TRP A 41 -20.37 -3.42 -15.19
N GLN A 42 -20.12 -2.40 -16.03
CA GLN A 42 -21.15 -1.70 -16.81
C GLN A 42 -21.87 -2.63 -17.80
N GLN A 43 -21.14 -3.62 -18.34
CA GLN A 43 -21.67 -4.65 -19.25
C GLN A 43 -22.37 -5.80 -18.50
N LYS A 44 -22.43 -5.75 -17.16
CA LYS A 44 -23.04 -6.78 -16.29
C LYS A 44 -22.36 -8.17 -16.43
N ASP A 45 -21.04 -8.20 -16.62
CA ASP A 45 -20.27 -9.45 -16.59
C ASP A 45 -20.44 -10.15 -15.24
N GLU A 46 -20.91 -11.38 -15.23
CA GLU A 46 -21.26 -12.11 -14.00
C GLU A 46 -20.09 -12.32 -13.05
N THR A 47 -18.89 -12.55 -13.59
CA THR A 47 -17.68 -12.75 -12.77
C THR A 47 -17.29 -11.47 -12.07
N VAL A 48 -17.29 -10.35 -12.80
CA VAL A 48 -16.95 -9.04 -12.26
C VAL A 48 -18.03 -8.58 -11.27
N LEU A 49 -19.31 -8.83 -11.55
CA LEU A 49 -20.41 -8.52 -10.63
C LEU A 49 -20.21 -9.22 -9.26
N LYS A 50 -19.92 -10.54 -9.26
CA LYS A 50 -19.67 -11.29 -8.00
C LYS A 50 -18.50 -10.73 -7.19
N LEU A 51 -17.39 -10.37 -7.85
CA LEU A 51 -16.24 -9.76 -7.19
C LEU A 51 -16.57 -8.36 -6.66
N THR A 52 -17.29 -7.57 -7.46
CA THR A 52 -17.73 -6.22 -7.06
C THR A 52 -18.72 -6.27 -5.90
N ASP A 53 -19.66 -7.20 -5.90
CA ASP A 53 -20.60 -7.40 -4.76
C ASP A 53 -19.84 -7.71 -3.46
N SER A 54 -18.78 -8.51 -3.54
CA SER A 54 -17.93 -8.81 -2.38
C SER A 54 -17.17 -7.58 -1.90
N LEU A 55 -16.66 -6.76 -2.82
CA LEU A 55 -16.01 -5.48 -2.52
C LEU A 55 -17.02 -4.49 -1.90
N GLN A 56 -18.24 -4.39 -2.46
CA GLN A 56 -19.30 -3.52 -1.93
C GLN A 56 -19.67 -3.90 -0.51
N LYS A 57 -19.85 -5.19 -0.20
CA LYS A 57 -20.11 -5.66 1.17
C LYS A 57 -19.02 -5.22 2.15
N GLN A 58 -17.75 -5.29 1.74
CA GLN A 58 -16.63 -4.79 2.53
C GLN A 58 -16.70 -3.26 2.71
N ALA A 59 -16.97 -2.52 1.63
CA ALA A 59 -17.10 -1.06 1.64
C ALA A 59 -18.30 -0.60 2.46
N ASP A 60 -19.44 -1.29 2.40
CA ASP A 60 -20.63 -1.00 3.21
C ASP A 60 -20.33 -1.10 4.72
N GLY A 61 -19.45 -2.02 5.12
CA GLY A 61 -18.97 -2.08 6.50
C GLY A 61 -18.25 -0.79 6.94
N TYR A 62 -17.50 -0.19 6.03
CA TYR A 62 -16.76 1.05 6.29
C TYR A 62 -17.61 2.33 6.24
N LEU A 63 -18.80 2.32 5.65
CA LEU A 63 -19.70 3.49 5.66
C LEU A 63 -20.06 3.96 7.07
N LYS A 64 -20.10 3.03 8.02
CA LYS A 64 -20.40 3.30 9.44
C LYS A 64 -19.14 3.59 10.28
N MET A 65 -17.95 3.53 9.69
CA MET A 65 -16.71 3.78 10.40
C MET A 65 -16.67 5.24 10.89
N LYS A 66 -16.46 5.44 12.18
CA LYS A 66 -16.24 6.78 12.74
C LYS A 66 -14.89 7.31 12.24
N PRO A 67 -14.79 8.54 11.70
CA PRO A 67 -13.51 9.16 11.42
C PRO A 67 -12.69 9.26 12.71
N VAL A 68 -11.42 8.90 12.60
CA VAL A 68 -10.43 9.00 13.68
C VAL A 68 -9.14 9.58 13.12
N SER A 69 -8.34 10.18 14.00
CA SER A 69 -7.06 10.79 13.65
C SER A 69 -6.00 10.55 14.72
N VAL A 70 -4.82 11.14 14.52
CA VAL A 70 -3.77 11.17 15.55
C VAL A 70 -4.19 11.91 16.83
N MET A 71 -5.22 12.77 16.76
CA MET A 71 -5.74 13.51 17.91
C MET A 71 -6.55 12.63 18.89
N ASP A 72 -6.98 11.44 18.44
CA ASP A 72 -7.79 10.52 19.25
C ASP A 72 -6.96 9.60 20.17
N LYS A 73 -5.63 9.60 20.06
CA LYS A 73 -4.78 8.85 20.99
C LYS A 73 -4.82 9.44 22.40
N GLU A 74 -4.69 8.61 23.42
CA GLU A 74 -4.63 9.06 24.83
C GLU A 74 -3.27 9.73 25.17
N PHE A 75 -2.22 9.27 24.53
CA PHE A 75 -0.85 9.75 24.80
C PHE A 75 -0.52 11.03 24.03
N THR A 76 0.34 11.84 24.59
CA THR A 76 0.90 13.00 23.91
C THR A 76 2.39 12.74 23.61
N PRO A 77 2.85 12.96 22.37
CA PRO A 77 4.27 12.88 22.03
C PRO A 77 5.13 13.84 22.88
N VAL A 78 6.44 13.58 22.97
CA VAL A 78 7.37 14.42 23.76
C VAL A 78 7.47 15.86 23.23
N SER A 79 7.04 16.13 21.99
CA SER A 79 6.88 17.49 21.45
C SER A 79 5.80 18.31 22.15
N GLY A 80 4.84 17.65 22.80
CA GLY A 80 3.63 18.30 23.32
C GLY A 80 2.52 18.48 22.28
N ASP A 81 2.78 18.16 21.00
CA ASP A 81 1.81 18.29 19.90
C ASP A 81 1.15 16.94 19.58
N LYS A 82 -0.15 16.82 19.82
CA LYS A 82 -0.92 15.60 19.52
C LYS A 82 -1.09 15.35 18.03
N HIS A 83 -0.87 16.33 17.16
CA HIS A 83 -0.82 16.14 15.70
C HIS A 83 0.35 15.27 15.25
N ASP A 84 1.37 15.10 16.08
CA ASP A 84 2.49 14.23 15.78
C ASP A 84 2.10 12.76 15.95
N TYR A 85 2.37 11.98 14.89
CA TYR A 85 2.23 10.52 14.96
C TYR A 85 3.22 9.94 15.96
N MET A 86 2.77 9.02 16.79
CA MET A 86 3.63 8.26 17.70
C MET A 86 3.27 6.77 17.72
N SER A 87 4.26 5.93 17.96
CA SER A 87 4.06 4.50 18.18
C SER A 87 5.18 3.89 19.00
N GLN A 88 4.95 2.68 19.52
CA GLN A 88 5.97 1.91 20.24
C GLN A 88 6.51 0.79 19.35
N ALA A 89 7.80 0.51 19.49
CA ALA A 89 8.50 -0.58 18.81
C ALA A 89 7.90 -1.94 19.16
N PRO A 90 7.47 -2.76 18.16
CA PRO A 90 6.63 -3.93 18.41
C PRO A 90 7.33 -5.10 19.10
N TYR A 91 8.65 -5.16 19.06
CA TYR A 91 9.43 -6.28 19.57
C TYR A 91 10.24 -5.95 20.82
N PHE A 92 9.87 -4.87 21.52
CA PHE A 92 10.53 -4.45 22.73
C PHE A 92 9.61 -4.63 23.93
N TRP A 93 10.18 -5.21 24.99
CA TRP A 93 9.45 -5.66 26.17
C TRP A 93 10.07 -5.10 27.43
N TYR A 94 9.23 -4.88 28.43
CA TYR A 94 9.64 -4.57 29.80
C TYR A 94 10.72 -5.55 30.28
N ASP A 95 11.82 -5.04 30.83
CA ASP A 95 12.90 -5.84 31.39
C ASP A 95 12.74 -5.96 32.91
N SER A 96 12.17 -7.06 33.38
CA SER A 96 11.92 -7.32 34.80
C SER A 96 13.20 -7.40 35.65
N THR A 97 14.37 -7.49 35.02
CA THR A 97 15.67 -7.51 35.73
C THR A 97 16.20 -6.08 36.04
N LYS A 98 15.54 -5.06 35.53
CA LYS A 98 15.94 -3.65 35.66
C LYS A 98 14.99 -2.88 36.55
N PRO A 99 15.49 -1.87 37.30
CA PRO A 99 14.63 -0.92 37.98
C PRO A 99 13.66 -0.27 36.99
N ASN A 100 12.37 -0.23 37.33
CA ASN A 100 11.33 0.31 36.48
C ASN A 100 11.21 -0.37 35.07
N GLY A 101 11.86 -1.53 34.85
CA GLY A 101 11.84 -2.27 33.61
C GLY A 101 12.49 -1.61 32.39
N LEU A 102 13.29 -0.57 32.63
CA LEU A 102 13.94 0.22 31.58
C LEU A 102 15.46 0.00 31.54
N PRO A 103 16.06 0.05 30.33
CA PRO A 103 15.43 0.13 29.02
C PRO A 103 14.73 -1.19 28.61
N TYR A 104 13.71 -1.08 27.76
CA TYR A 104 13.06 -2.28 27.20
C TYR A 104 14.05 -3.13 26.41
N MET A 105 13.90 -4.47 26.50
CA MET A 105 14.72 -5.46 25.83
C MET A 105 14.06 -5.98 24.55
N ARG A 106 14.86 -6.25 23.53
CA ARG A 106 14.37 -6.77 22.24
C ARG A 106 14.09 -8.27 22.30
N LYS A 107 12.92 -8.69 21.79
CA LYS A 107 12.54 -10.08 21.49
C LYS A 107 12.06 -10.16 20.04
N ASP A 108 12.99 -10.47 19.13
CA ASP A 108 12.70 -10.43 17.69
C ASP A 108 11.52 -11.33 17.33
N GLY A 109 10.58 -10.80 16.52
CA GLY A 109 9.37 -11.52 16.09
C GLY A 109 8.29 -11.68 17.15
N VAL A 110 8.57 -11.39 18.43
CA VAL A 110 7.59 -11.50 19.53
C VAL A 110 6.97 -10.14 19.80
N ARG A 111 5.74 -9.96 19.30
CA ARG A 111 5.03 -8.69 19.40
C ARG A 111 4.55 -8.40 20.83
N ASN A 112 4.92 -7.23 21.35
CA ASN A 112 4.43 -6.75 22.65
C ASN A 112 3.03 -6.13 22.48
N PRO A 113 1.99 -6.62 23.20
CA PRO A 113 0.64 -6.07 23.10
C PRO A 113 0.50 -4.63 23.61
N GLU A 114 1.45 -4.10 24.36
CA GLU A 114 1.44 -2.70 24.79
C GLU A 114 1.40 -1.69 23.64
N ILE A 115 1.91 -2.07 22.45
CA ILE A 115 1.89 -1.22 21.25
C ILE A 115 0.47 -0.78 20.87
N TYR A 116 -0.56 -1.55 21.22
CA TYR A 116 -1.96 -1.24 20.91
C TYR A 116 -2.56 -0.16 21.82
N LYS A 117 -1.87 0.23 22.90
CA LYS A 117 -2.27 1.35 23.73
C LYS A 117 -2.11 2.69 23.01
N ILE A 118 -1.15 2.76 22.06
CA ILE A 118 -0.95 3.92 21.18
C ILE A 118 -1.64 3.62 19.85
N THR A 119 -2.70 4.36 19.55
CA THR A 119 -3.66 3.98 18.50
C THR A 119 -3.26 4.37 17.08
N ASP A 120 -2.32 5.29 16.89
CA ASP A 120 -2.01 5.90 15.59
C ASP A 120 -1.72 4.89 14.50
N ARG A 121 -0.89 3.87 14.81
CA ARG A 121 -0.59 2.79 13.86
C ARG A 121 -1.84 2.00 13.45
N THR A 122 -2.68 1.67 14.42
CA THR A 122 -3.93 0.93 14.18
C THR A 122 -4.91 1.76 13.34
N TYR A 123 -5.03 3.04 13.67
CA TYR A 123 -5.91 3.96 12.96
C TYR A 123 -5.45 4.22 11.52
N LEU A 124 -4.14 4.37 11.29
CA LEU A 124 -3.59 4.49 9.94
C LEU A 124 -3.84 3.23 9.09
N GLY A 125 -3.67 2.04 9.66
CA GLY A 125 -4.00 0.78 8.98
C GLY A 125 -5.49 0.63 8.67
N ASN A 126 -6.37 1.05 9.58
CA ASN A 126 -7.81 1.07 9.36
C ASN A 126 -8.20 2.09 8.27
N LEU A 127 -7.58 3.26 8.27
CA LEU A 127 -7.76 4.28 7.23
C LEU A 127 -7.38 3.73 5.84
N GLU A 128 -6.22 3.08 5.72
CA GLU A 128 -5.79 2.44 4.47
C GLU A 128 -6.82 1.45 3.96
N ASN A 129 -7.22 0.50 4.81
CA ASN A 129 -8.17 -0.54 4.43
C ASN A 129 -9.52 0.05 4.00
N ALA A 130 -10.03 1.02 4.75
CA ALA A 130 -11.30 1.66 4.46
C ALA A 130 -11.24 2.48 3.16
N THR A 131 -10.27 3.38 3.02
CA THR A 131 -10.16 4.25 1.84
C THR A 131 -9.92 3.47 0.57
N ARG A 132 -9.11 2.40 0.64
CA ARG A 132 -8.86 1.51 -0.50
C ARG A 132 -10.14 0.82 -0.98
N ALA A 133 -10.92 0.22 -0.08
CA ALA A 133 -12.16 -0.45 -0.44
C ALA A 133 -13.22 0.54 -0.95
N LEU A 134 -13.40 1.66 -0.25
CA LEU A 134 -14.37 2.70 -0.60
C LEU A 134 -14.06 3.34 -1.95
N SER A 135 -12.81 3.76 -2.19
CA SER A 135 -12.42 4.41 -3.45
C SER A 135 -12.48 3.47 -4.65
N LEU A 136 -12.11 2.19 -4.48
CA LEU A 136 -12.28 1.18 -5.53
C LEU A 136 -13.76 0.96 -5.85
N THR A 137 -14.61 0.86 -4.83
CA THR A 137 -16.06 0.69 -5.02
C THR A 137 -16.65 1.88 -5.75
N TRP A 138 -16.32 3.11 -5.33
CA TRP A 138 -16.69 4.34 -6.04
C TRP A 138 -16.25 4.31 -7.51
N TYR A 139 -14.97 4.02 -7.76
CA TYR A 139 -14.44 4.03 -9.12
C TYR A 139 -15.18 3.07 -10.05
N ILE A 140 -15.55 1.88 -9.57
CA ILE A 140 -16.24 0.85 -10.35
C ILE A 140 -17.71 1.22 -10.54
N THR A 141 -18.42 1.58 -9.45
CA THR A 141 -19.88 1.71 -9.44
C THR A 141 -20.39 3.12 -9.72
N GLY A 142 -19.58 4.15 -9.43
CA GLY A 142 -19.99 5.55 -9.46
C GLY A 142 -20.93 5.97 -8.30
N ASP A 143 -21.15 5.10 -7.29
CA ASP A 143 -22.00 5.43 -6.15
C ASP A 143 -21.27 6.37 -5.19
N GLU A 144 -21.72 7.63 -5.18
CA GLU A 144 -21.07 8.75 -4.49
C GLU A 144 -20.96 8.57 -2.97
N LYS A 145 -21.83 7.75 -2.34
CA LYS A 145 -21.74 7.48 -0.90
C LYS A 145 -20.38 6.92 -0.47
N TYR A 146 -19.74 6.10 -1.33
CA TYR A 146 -18.43 5.53 -1.05
C TYR A 146 -17.32 6.59 -1.19
N ALA A 147 -17.42 7.44 -2.20
CA ALA A 147 -16.48 8.56 -2.36
C ALA A 147 -16.60 9.55 -1.20
N ALA A 148 -17.82 9.90 -0.81
CA ALA A 148 -18.08 10.82 0.31
C ALA A 148 -17.44 10.30 1.60
N LYS A 149 -17.62 9.01 1.90
CA LYS A 149 -17.02 8.41 3.10
C LYS A 149 -15.49 8.35 3.02
N SER A 150 -14.94 7.95 1.90
CA SER A 150 -13.48 7.94 1.71
C SER A 150 -12.87 9.35 1.85
N ALA A 151 -13.51 10.35 1.24
CA ALA A 151 -13.11 11.74 1.33
C ALA A 151 -13.18 12.28 2.78
N GLU A 152 -14.24 11.95 3.53
CA GLU A 152 -14.36 12.31 4.95
C GLU A 152 -13.17 11.77 5.75
N LEU A 153 -12.84 10.49 5.60
CA LEU A 153 -11.74 9.84 6.31
C LEU A 153 -10.37 10.48 5.96
N LEU A 154 -10.13 10.74 4.65
CA LEU A 154 -8.89 11.37 4.20
C LEU A 154 -8.76 12.80 4.70
N LYS A 155 -9.83 13.60 4.65
CA LYS A 155 -9.82 14.99 5.14
C LYS A 155 -9.52 15.02 6.63
N THR A 156 -10.14 14.17 7.41
CA THR A 156 -9.90 14.08 8.87
C THR A 156 -8.44 13.76 9.19
N TRP A 157 -7.80 12.86 8.45
CA TRP A 157 -6.43 12.45 8.76
C TRP A 157 -5.37 13.40 8.22
N PHE A 158 -5.60 14.07 7.08
CA PHE A 158 -4.55 14.80 6.37
C PHE A 158 -4.80 16.29 6.18
N LEU A 159 -6.07 16.76 6.18
CA LEU A 159 -6.40 18.10 5.69
C LEU A 159 -7.04 19.01 6.73
N ASP A 160 -7.86 18.46 7.64
CA ASP A 160 -8.54 19.26 8.64
C ASP A 160 -7.54 19.76 9.68
N GLU A 161 -7.42 21.09 9.81
CA GLU A 161 -6.45 21.73 10.71
C GLU A 161 -6.59 21.29 12.17
N SER A 162 -7.79 20.89 12.60
CA SER A 162 -8.06 20.45 13.96
C SER A 162 -7.68 19.01 14.25
N THR A 163 -7.46 18.18 13.19
CA THR A 163 -7.28 16.74 13.35
C THR A 163 -6.13 16.15 12.54
N LYS A 164 -5.62 16.86 11.55
CA LYS A 164 -4.61 16.35 10.62
C LYS A 164 -3.33 15.89 11.31
N MET A 165 -2.73 14.84 10.78
CA MET A 165 -1.39 14.40 11.15
C MET A 165 -0.33 15.37 10.62
N ASN A 166 0.66 15.73 11.43
CA ASN A 166 1.85 16.42 10.98
C ASN A 166 2.65 15.55 9.99
N PRO A 167 3.20 16.13 8.89
CA PRO A 167 3.85 15.34 7.84
C PRO A 167 5.27 14.89 8.20
N HIS A 168 5.39 14.14 9.29
CA HIS A 168 6.63 13.49 9.73
C HIS A 168 6.34 12.28 10.62
N LEU A 169 7.36 11.45 10.87
CA LEU A 169 7.28 10.28 11.74
C LEU A 169 8.39 10.29 12.81
N GLU A 170 8.63 11.46 13.41
CA GLU A 170 9.72 11.65 14.36
C GLU A 170 9.59 10.72 15.57
N TYR A 171 8.35 10.41 15.99
CA TYR A 171 8.06 9.59 17.17
C TYR A 171 7.57 8.18 16.83
N GLY A 172 7.86 7.70 15.62
CA GLY A 172 7.54 6.33 15.19
C GLY A 172 8.42 5.28 15.86
N GLN A 173 7.81 4.22 16.35
CA GLN A 173 8.46 3.08 16.99
C GLN A 173 9.45 3.45 18.10
N ALA A 174 9.05 4.29 19.04
CA ALA A 174 9.81 4.60 20.25
C ALA A 174 10.16 3.31 21.03
N VAL A 175 11.34 3.29 21.61
CA VAL A 175 11.78 2.22 22.54
C VAL A 175 11.89 2.81 23.93
N PRO A 176 11.01 2.43 24.87
CA PRO A 176 11.03 2.96 26.23
C PRO A 176 12.40 2.81 26.89
N GLY A 177 12.91 3.92 27.44
CA GLY A 177 14.24 3.99 28.04
C GLY A 177 15.42 4.08 27.07
N VAL A 178 15.17 4.13 25.73
CA VAL A 178 16.24 4.22 24.71
C VAL A 178 16.06 5.47 23.83
N ASN A 179 14.89 5.65 23.24
CA ASN A 179 14.59 6.76 22.33
C ASN A 179 13.10 7.08 22.28
N THR A 180 12.76 8.22 21.69
CA THR A 180 11.38 8.69 21.52
C THR A 180 10.82 8.40 20.14
N GLY A 181 11.63 7.85 19.22
CA GLY A 181 11.32 7.47 17.85
C GLY A 181 12.60 7.08 17.12
N ARG A 182 12.49 6.42 15.98
CA ARG A 182 13.64 5.92 15.20
C ARG A 182 13.29 5.69 13.74
N GLY A 183 14.30 5.65 12.86
CA GLY A 183 14.12 5.48 11.41
C GLY A 183 13.27 4.26 11.03
N ILE A 184 13.49 3.12 11.68
CA ILE A 184 12.72 1.88 11.47
C ILE A 184 11.20 2.09 11.60
N GLY A 185 10.74 3.13 12.29
CA GLY A 185 9.33 3.51 12.39
C GLY A 185 8.67 3.80 11.04
N LEU A 186 9.44 4.24 10.03
CA LEU A 186 8.90 4.60 8.71
C LEU A 186 8.22 3.44 7.98
N ILE A 187 8.48 2.19 8.37
CA ILE A 187 7.77 1.05 7.80
C ILE A 187 6.27 1.07 8.10
N GLU A 188 5.83 1.79 9.12
CA GLU A 188 4.42 1.91 9.49
C GLU A 188 3.63 2.78 8.51
N THR A 189 4.32 3.65 7.75
CA THR A 189 3.70 4.52 6.75
C THR A 189 3.68 3.94 5.33
N VAL A 190 4.04 2.67 5.15
CA VAL A 190 3.84 1.94 3.87
C VAL A 190 2.37 2.00 3.43
N ALA A 191 1.43 2.04 4.35
CA ALA A 191 0.01 2.26 4.10
C ALA A 191 -0.29 3.48 3.20
N LEU A 192 0.54 4.52 3.27
CA LEU A 192 0.36 5.75 2.49
C LEU A 192 0.45 5.50 0.97
N THR A 193 1.18 4.49 0.50
CA THR A 193 1.24 4.15 -0.93
C THR A 193 -0.13 3.72 -1.47
N ASN A 194 -0.89 2.93 -0.70
CA ASN A 194 -2.27 2.56 -1.06
C ASN A 194 -3.25 3.74 -0.92
N ILE A 195 -3.01 4.63 0.05
CA ILE A 195 -3.83 5.85 0.26
C ILE A 195 -3.65 6.83 -0.90
N ALA A 196 -2.44 6.96 -1.46
CA ALA A 196 -2.19 7.76 -2.66
C ALA A 196 -3.05 7.28 -3.85
N ASP A 197 -3.06 5.99 -4.13
CA ASP A 197 -3.92 5.41 -5.17
C ASP A 197 -5.41 5.58 -4.87
N ALA A 198 -5.83 5.43 -3.60
CA ALA A 198 -7.22 5.67 -3.21
C ALA A 198 -7.65 7.11 -3.49
N ALA A 199 -6.80 8.10 -3.18
CA ALA A 199 -7.07 9.51 -3.47
C ALA A 199 -7.11 9.80 -4.98
N ILE A 200 -6.27 9.15 -5.79
CA ILE A 200 -6.32 9.25 -7.26
C ILE A 200 -7.65 8.71 -7.79
N LEU A 201 -8.13 7.59 -7.26
CA LEU A 201 -9.41 7.00 -7.69
C LEU A 201 -10.61 7.91 -7.38
N LEU A 202 -10.53 8.75 -6.35
CA LEU A 202 -11.59 9.70 -6.00
C LEU A 202 -11.69 10.90 -6.94
N GLN A 203 -10.72 11.12 -7.82
CA GLN A 203 -10.77 12.24 -8.77
C GLN A 203 -12.01 12.12 -9.67
N GLY A 204 -12.76 13.21 -9.78
CA GLY A 204 -14.02 13.28 -10.50
C GLY A 204 -15.26 13.03 -9.64
N SER A 205 -15.10 12.68 -8.35
CA SER A 205 -16.18 12.66 -7.36
C SER A 205 -16.54 14.09 -6.92
N GLY A 206 -17.82 14.35 -6.63
CA GLY A 206 -18.26 15.62 -6.05
C GLY A 206 -17.79 15.81 -4.61
N SER A 207 -17.45 14.74 -3.91
CA SER A 207 -17.01 14.75 -2.49
C SER A 207 -15.51 15.00 -2.32
N TRP A 208 -14.70 14.79 -3.39
CA TRP A 208 -13.25 14.97 -3.40
C TRP A 208 -12.85 16.00 -4.46
N THR A 209 -12.70 17.25 -4.03
CA THR A 209 -12.40 18.36 -4.93
C THR A 209 -10.95 18.33 -5.42
N ASN A 210 -10.67 19.06 -6.51
CA ASN A 210 -9.29 19.25 -6.95
C ASN A 210 -8.44 19.98 -5.88
N ALA A 211 -9.03 20.89 -5.11
CA ALA A 211 -8.36 21.56 -4.00
C ALA A 211 -7.97 20.57 -2.88
N ASP A 212 -8.86 19.64 -2.53
CA ASP A 212 -8.56 18.56 -1.58
C ASP A 212 -7.38 17.70 -2.06
N HIS A 213 -7.41 17.32 -3.35
CA HIS A 213 -6.35 16.51 -3.94
C HIS A 213 -4.99 17.22 -3.92
N LEU A 214 -4.93 18.49 -4.31
CA LEU A 214 -3.72 19.31 -4.26
C LEU A 214 -3.22 19.53 -2.83
N SER A 215 -4.12 19.69 -1.87
CA SER A 215 -3.76 19.81 -0.45
C SER A 215 -3.15 18.50 0.08
N LEU A 216 -3.69 17.35 -0.32
CA LEU A 216 -3.09 16.06 0.02
C LEU A 216 -1.71 15.88 -0.63
N GLN A 217 -1.55 16.23 -1.91
CA GLN A 217 -0.23 16.22 -2.57
C GLN A 217 0.78 17.11 -1.83
N LYS A 218 0.37 18.27 -1.34
CA LYS A 218 1.24 19.14 -0.53
C LYS A 218 1.66 18.47 0.78
N TRP A 219 0.74 17.79 1.46
CA TRP A 219 1.07 17.03 2.66
C TRP A 219 2.11 15.93 2.35
N TYR A 220 1.90 15.15 1.27
CA TYR A 220 2.84 14.13 0.82
C TYR A 220 4.21 14.71 0.44
N ALA A 221 4.24 15.88 -0.19
CA ALA A 221 5.50 16.56 -0.53
C ALA A 221 6.29 16.95 0.72
N GLN A 222 5.60 17.42 1.77
CA GLN A 222 6.24 17.74 3.06
C GLN A 222 6.75 16.47 3.75
N PHE A 223 5.96 15.39 3.75
CA PHE A 223 6.37 14.12 4.33
C PHE A 223 7.57 13.51 3.57
N LEU A 224 7.54 13.51 2.23
CA LEU A 224 8.66 13.09 1.39
C LEU A 224 9.93 13.91 1.69
N ASN A 225 9.81 15.23 1.77
CA ASN A 225 10.95 16.09 2.11
C ASN A 225 11.53 15.74 3.48
N TRP A 226 10.68 15.47 4.48
CA TRP A 226 11.13 14.99 5.79
C TRP A 226 11.82 13.63 5.70
N MET A 227 11.28 12.65 4.95
CA MET A 227 11.91 11.35 4.74
C MET A 227 13.30 11.45 4.12
N LEU A 228 13.48 12.34 3.14
CA LEU A 228 14.76 12.49 2.43
C LEU A 228 15.83 13.21 3.26
N ASN A 229 15.43 14.09 4.20
CA ASN A 229 16.36 15.02 4.85
C ASN A 229 16.56 14.79 6.36
N SER A 230 15.56 14.22 7.06
CA SER A 230 15.66 13.97 8.50
C SER A 230 16.67 12.89 8.85
N LYS A 231 17.08 12.88 10.13
CA LYS A 231 17.93 11.79 10.65
C LYS A 231 17.22 10.43 10.53
N ASN A 232 15.95 10.34 10.95
CA ASN A 232 15.17 9.10 10.90
C ASN A 232 14.98 8.60 9.46
N GLY A 233 14.72 9.50 8.49
CA GLY A 233 14.64 9.14 7.09
C GLY A 233 15.96 8.59 6.54
N LYS A 234 17.09 9.21 6.86
CA LYS A 234 18.43 8.74 6.45
C LYS A 234 18.79 7.41 7.11
N ASP A 235 18.44 7.22 8.37
CA ASP A 235 18.66 5.95 9.08
C ASP A 235 17.86 4.80 8.44
N GLU A 236 16.59 5.03 8.04
CA GLU A 236 15.77 4.02 7.35
C GLU A 236 16.29 3.76 5.93
N HIS A 237 16.67 4.81 5.18
CA HIS A 237 17.33 4.65 3.89
C HIS A 237 18.60 3.80 3.98
N ALA A 238 19.40 3.94 5.04
CA ALA A 238 20.61 3.17 5.26
C ALA A 238 20.34 1.69 5.61
N SER A 239 19.12 1.34 5.99
CA SER A 239 18.73 -0.03 6.35
C SER A 239 18.93 -0.98 5.19
N ARG A 240 19.68 -2.08 5.41
CA ARG A 240 20.11 -2.99 4.34
C ARG A 240 19.09 -4.07 4.00
N ASN A 241 18.13 -4.34 4.88
CA ASN A 241 17.08 -5.35 4.79
C ASN A 241 15.77 -4.78 4.20
N ASN A 242 14.64 -5.46 4.43
CA ASN A 242 13.30 -5.05 3.98
C ASN A 242 12.94 -3.59 4.30
N HIS A 243 13.46 -3.02 5.37
CA HIS A 243 13.25 -1.61 5.73
C HIS A 243 13.72 -0.67 4.61
N GLY A 244 14.94 -0.85 4.09
CA GLY A 244 15.44 -0.08 2.96
C GLY A 244 14.64 -0.32 1.67
N THR A 245 14.11 -1.51 1.46
CA THR A 245 13.21 -1.81 0.33
C THR A 245 11.92 -1.01 0.42
N TRP A 246 11.26 -1.04 1.58
CA TRP A 246 10.03 -0.30 1.82
C TRP A 246 10.23 1.22 1.88
N TYR A 247 11.43 1.68 2.25
CA TYR A 247 11.80 3.08 2.10
C TYR A 247 11.74 3.50 0.62
N TYR A 248 12.38 2.74 -0.29
CA TYR A 248 12.34 3.03 -1.73
C TYR A 248 10.91 2.97 -2.29
N ALA A 249 10.09 2.01 -1.89
CA ALA A 249 8.69 1.96 -2.30
C ALA A 249 7.96 3.26 -1.96
N GLN A 250 8.11 3.77 -0.74
CA GLN A 250 7.46 4.98 -0.28
C GLN A 250 7.99 6.24 -1.00
N VAL A 251 9.30 6.45 -1.06
CA VAL A 251 9.85 7.69 -1.63
C VAL A 251 9.64 7.77 -3.15
N ILE A 252 9.61 6.65 -3.87
CA ILE A 252 9.28 6.62 -5.30
C ILE A 252 7.80 6.90 -5.50
N ASP A 253 6.92 6.26 -4.73
CA ASP A 253 5.47 6.48 -4.77
C ASP A 253 5.11 7.94 -4.51
N PHE A 254 5.63 8.51 -3.40
CA PHE A 254 5.34 9.89 -3.00
C PHE A 254 5.91 10.89 -4.00
N SER A 255 7.06 10.62 -4.62
CA SER A 255 7.59 11.46 -5.71
C SER A 255 6.65 11.43 -6.93
N LEU A 256 6.14 10.26 -7.33
CA LEU A 256 5.18 10.13 -8.41
C LEU A 256 3.84 10.80 -8.09
N PHE A 257 3.33 10.62 -6.86
CA PHE A 257 2.07 11.20 -6.41
C PHE A 257 2.12 12.74 -6.40
N THR A 258 3.25 13.31 -6.02
CA THR A 258 3.48 14.77 -6.00
C THR A 258 3.91 15.36 -7.35
N GLY A 259 4.09 14.49 -8.37
CA GLY A 259 4.41 14.90 -9.73
C GLY A 259 5.90 15.05 -10.04
N ASP A 260 6.79 14.77 -9.09
CA ASP A 260 8.27 14.81 -9.27
C ASP A 260 8.78 13.52 -9.91
N LYS A 261 8.57 13.37 -11.22
CA LYS A 261 8.96 12.19 -11.98
C LYS A 261 10.48 12.00 -12.07
N ASP A 262 11.22 13.09 -12.08
CA ASP A 262 12.69 13.02 -12.18
C ASP A 262 13.28 12.46 -10.89
N LYS A 263 12.79 12.92 -9.73
CA LYS A 263 13.15 12.36 -8.43
C LYS A 263 12.74 10.89 -8.33
N ALA A 264 11.52 10.54 -8.74
CA ALA A 264 11.05 9.15 -8.75
C ALA A 264 11.97 8.26 -9.60
N LYS A 265 12.37 8.71 -10.79
CA LYS A 265 13.30 7.99 -11.67
C LYS A 265 14.67 7.83 -11.03
N GLN A 266 15.23 8.91 -10.47
CA GLN A 266 16.50 8.87 -9.74
C GLN A 266 16.47 7.79 -8.64
N LEU A 267 15.44 7.81 -7.79
CA LEU A 267 15.28 6.86 -6.68
C LEU A 267 15.08 5.42 -7.17
N ALA A 268 14.35 5.21 -8.27
CA ALA A 268 14.20 3.91 -8.90
C ALA A 268 15.54 3.35 -9.42
N GLU A 269 16.36 4.18 -10.04
CA GLU A 269 17.72 3.78 -10.46
C GLU A 269 18.62 3.45 -9.26
N GLU A 270 18.60 4.28 -8.22
CA GLU A 270 19.36 4.05 -6.99
C GLU A 270 18.96 2.74 -6.28
N SER A 271 17.68 2.36 -6.33
CA SER A 271 17.18 1.13 -5.72
C SER A 271 17.83 -0.15 -6.27
N LYS A 272 18.36 -0.12 -7.50
CA LYS A 272 19.10 -1.23 -8.11
C LYS A 272 20.28 -1.69 -7.24
N LYS A 273 21.02 -0.75 -6.65
CA LYS A 273 22.14 -1.08 -5.75
C LYS A 273 21.66 -1.82 -4.48
N ARG A 274 20.47 -1.46 -4.00
CA ARG A 274 19.86 -2.13 -2.86
C ARG A 274 19.46 -3.56 -3.23
N LEU A 275 18.79 -3.76 -4.36
CA LEU A 275 18.40 -5.08 -4.86
C LEU A 275 19.62 -5.97 -5.05
N ASP A 276 20.69 -5.45 -5.67
CA ASP A 276 21.96 -6.16 -5.84
C ASP A 276 22.56 -6.65 -4.52
N SER A 277 22.49 -5.82 -3.48
CA SER A 277 23.04 -6.16 -2.16
C SER A 277 22.20 -7.18 -1.38
N GLN A 278 20.92 -7.31 -1.71
CA GLN A 278 19.97 -8.16 -0.96
C GLN A 278 19.84 -9.57 -1.51
N LEU A 279 20.21 -9.84 -2.77
CA LEU A 279 20.05 -11.14 -3.39
C LEU A 279 21.35 -11.90 -3.51
N THR A 280 21.31 -13.23 -3.29
CA THR A 280 22.35 -14.15 -3.74
C THR A 280 22.08 -14.56 -5.19
N LYS A 281 23.02 -15.29 -5.81
CA LYS A 281 22.86 -15.86 -7.15
C LYS A 281 21.61 -16.75 -7.27
N GLU A 282 21.26 -17.46 -6.23
CA GLU A 282 20.10 -18.36 -6.18
C GLU A 282 18.78 -17.62 -5.85
N GLY A 283 18.80 -16.30 -5.64
CA GLY A 283 17.64 -15.51 -5.27
C GLY A 283 17.32 -15.50 -3.76
N LYS A 284 18.20 -16.04 -2.91
CA LYS A 284 18.05 -15.98 -1.45
C LYS A 284 18.20 -14.53 -0.96
N GLN A 285 17.55 -14.23 0.18
CA GLN A 285 17.56 -12.92 0.84
C GLN A 285 18.24 -13.05 2.22
N PRO A 286 19.58 -13.07 2.33
CA PRO A 286 20.29 -13.47 3.56
C PRO A 286 19.83 -12.70 4.81
N LEU A 287 19.63 -11.38 4.72
CA LEU A 287 19.22 -10.56 5.86
C LEU A 287 17.79 -10.84 6.36
N GLU A 288 16.93 -11.37 5.51
CA GLU A 288 15.60 -11.82 5.90
C GLU A 288 15.63 -13.26 6.45
N LEU A 289 16.54 -14.07 5.94
CA LEU A 289 16.74 -15.45 6.41
C LEU A 289 17.34 -15.55 7.82
N GLU A 290 18.02 -14.50 8.28
CA GLU A 290 18.53 -14.38 9.66
C GLU A 290 17.43 -14.05 10.69
N ARG A 291 16.22 -13.72 10.24
CA ARG A 291 15.13 -13.30 11.12
C ARG A 291 14.40 -14.51 11.74
N THR A 292 13.81 -14.28 12.92
CA THR A 292 13.05 -15.31 13.66
C THR A 292 11.77 -15.78 12.95
N ASN A 293 11.26 -14.98 11.99
CA ASN A 293 10.16 -15.34 11.09
C ASN A 293 10.62 -15.24 9.63
N ALA A 294 11.67 -15.96 9.28
CA ALA A 294 12.42 -15.78 8.04
C ALA A 294 11.57 -15.90 6.77
N LEU A 295 10.63 -16.86 6.71
CA LEU A 295 9.74 -17.03 5.56
C LEU A 295 8.81 -15.84 5.38
N GLY A 296 8.21 -15.35 6.45
CA GLY A 296 7.35 -14.18 6.45
C GLY A 296 8.12 -12.92 6.03
N TYR A 297 9.32 -12.70 6.57
CA TYR A 297 10.15 -11.54 6.21
C TYR A 297 10.64 -11.60 4.76
N SER A 298 11.03 -12.79 4.26
CA SER A 298 11.41 -12.95 2.85
C SER A 298 10.23 -12.66 1.91
N THR A 299 9.02 -13.09 2.26
CA THR A 299 7.79 -12.79 1.51
C THR A 299 7.49 -11.28 1.56
N MET A 300 7.60 -10.66 2.74
CA MET A 300 7.35 -9.23 2.93
C MET A 300 8.35 -8.37 2.14
N ASN A 301 9.62 -8.75 2.10
CA ASN A 301 10.63 -8.03 1.32
C ASN A 301 10.38 -8.14 -0.18
N LEU A 302 10.03 -9.34 -0.70
CA LEU A 302 9.64 -9.49 -2.10
C LEU A 302 8.41 -8.68 -2.47
N ARG A 303 7.42 -8.58 -1.58
CA ARG A 303 6.27 -7.69 -1.79
C ARG A 303 6.70 -6.23 -1.91
N GLY A 304 7.64 -5.79 -1.09
CA GLY A 304 8.26 -4.48 -1.21
C GLY A 304 8.92 -4.27 -2.56
N TRP A 305 9.72 -5.24 -3.01
CA TRP A 305 10.38 -5.19 -4.31
C TRP A 305 9.42 -5.21 -5.50
N PHE A 306 8.32 -5.96 -5.42
CA PHE A 306 7.27 -5.95 -6.44
C PHE A 306 6.59 -4.57 -6.53
N THR A 307 6.37 -3.94 -5.36
CA THR A 307 5.88 -2.54 -5.31
C THR A 307 6.87 -1.58 -5.94
N VAL A 308 8.17 -1.67 -5.57
CA VAL A 308 9.23 -0.83 -6.18
C VAL A 308 9.32 -1.04 -7.69
N ALA A 309 9.26 -2.29 -8.17
CA ALA A 309 9.31 -2.59 -9.59
C ALA A 309 8.10 -2.02 -10.36
N THR A 310 6.89 -2.12 -9.79
CA THR A 310 5.67 -1.52 -10.35
C THR A 310 5.78 0.00 -10.47
N LEU A 311 6.29 0.66 -9.42
CA LEU A 311 6.50 2.11 -9.41
C LEU A 311 7.61 2.54 -10.39
N ALA A 312 8.70 1.78 -10.45
CA ALA A 312 9.83 2.04 -11.35
C ALA A 312 9.40 2.03 -12.82
N GLU A 313 8.49 1.13 -13.22
CA GLU A 313 7.93 1.12 -14.58
C GLU A 313 7.25 2.45 -14.96
N LYS A 314 6.61 3.14 -13.99
CA LYS A 314 6.01 4.47 -14.23
C LYS A 314 7.05 5.54 -14.56
N THR A 315 8.30 5.31 -14.22
CA THR A 315 9.44 6.20 -14.50
C THR A 315 10.25 5.79 -15.73
N GLY A 316 9.91 4.67 -16.35
CA GLY A 316 10.66 4.05 -17.45
C GLY A 316 11.83 3.17 -17.00
N VAL A 317 11.99 2.92 -15.71
CA VAL A 317 13.01 2.01 -15.16
C VAL A 317 12.42 0.60 -15.03
N ASN A 318 12.99 -0.36 -15.73
CA ASN A 318 12.53 -1.75 -15.66
C ASN A 318 13.34 -2.55 -14.63
N LEU A 319 12.77 -2.78 -13.45
CA LEU A 319 13.36 -3.63 -12.39
C LEU A 319 12.95 -5.09 -12.50
N TRP A 320 11.86 -5.41 -13.20
CA TRP A 320 11.38 -6.78 -13.34
C TRP A 320 12.38 -7.70 -14.04
N ASN A 321 13.08 -7.15 -15.06
CA ASN A 321 14.07 -7.86 -15.85
C ASN A 321 15.50 -7.41 -15.55
N TRP A 322 15.70 -6.57 -14.52
CA TRP A 322 17.03 -6.11 -14.17
C TRP A 322 17.77 -7.17 -13.37
N GLN A 323 18.95 -7.55 -13.86
CA GLN A 323 19.79 -8.55 -13.20
C GLN A 323 20.83 -7.89 -12.30
N THR A 324 20.98 -8.46 -11.10
CA THR A 324 22.05 -8.12 -10.16
C THR A 324 23.42 -8.49 -10.72
N SER A 325 24.48 -7.98 -10.11
CA SER A 325 25.87 -8.37 -10.43
C SER A 325 26.12 -9.89 -10.26
N LYS A 326 25.25 -10.57 -9.54
CA LYS A 326 25.28 -12.02 -9.30
C LYS A 326 24.37 -12.82 -10.25
N SER A 327 23.85 -12.18 -11.30
CA SER A 327 22.93 -12.78 -12.27
C SER A 327 21.62 -13.31 -11.65
N ALA A 328 21.13 -12.68 -10.58
CA ALA A 328 19.82 -12.90 -10.00
C ALA A 328 18.89 -11.71 -10.32
N ASP A 329 17.60 -11.95 -10.33
CA ASP A 329 16.56 -10.94 -10.52
C ASP A 329 15.36 -11.22 -9.59
N LEU A 330 14.30 -10.44 -9.71
CA LEU A 330 13.09 -10.63 -8.91
C LEU A 330 12.39 -11.95 -9.22
N HIS A 331 12.50 -12.43 -10.45
CA HIS A 331 11.95 -13.73 -10.86
C HIS A 331 12.67 -14.88 -10.15
N THR A 332 14.01 -14.87 -10.20
CA THR A 332 14.87 -15.84 -9.49
C THR A 332 14.55 -15.86 -7.99
N ALA A 333 14.40 -14.68 -7.37
CA ALA A 333 14.11 -14.58 -5.95
C ALA A 333 12.71 -15.12 -5.60
N PHE A 334 11.72 -14.87 -6.46
CA PHE A 334 10.37 -15.37 -6.28
C PHE A 334 10.29 -16.89 -6.46
N ASP A 335 10.91 -17.42 -7.53
CA ASP A 335 10.94 -18.86 -7.79
C ASP A 335 11.70 -19.65 -6.71
N TRP A 336 12.74 -19.05 -6.13
CA TRP A 336 13.41 -19.67 -4.99
C TRP A 336 12.49 -19.77 -3.77
N LEU A 337 11.74 -18.72 -3.44
CA LEU A 337 10.90 -18.65 -2.25
C LEU A 337 9.62 -19.49 -2.37
N LEU A 338 9.04 -19.54 -3.57
CA LEU A 338 7.69 -20.06 -3.81
C LEU A 338 7.45 -21.48 -3.30
N PRO A 339 8.29 -22.52 -3.58
CA PRO A 339 8.04 -23.88 -3.11
C PRO A 339 8.04 -24.00 -1.58
N TYR A 340 8.77 -23.15 -0.88
CA TYR A 340 8.74 -23.09 0.57
C TYR A 340 7.47 -22.44 1.10
N ALA A 341 7.04 -21.33 0.48
CA ALA A 341 5.81 -20.64 0.84
C ALA A 341 4.56 -21.50 0.58
N LEU A 342 4.61 -22.39 -0.40
CA LEU A 342 3.56 -23.38 -0.68
C LEU A 342 3.61 -24.60 0.24
N GLY A 343 4.71 -24.81 0.94
CA GLY A 343 4.95 -26.00 1.77
C GLY A 343 5.32 -27.25 0.95
N GLU A 344 5.74 -27.10 -0.31
CA GLU A 344 6.23 -28.17 -1.19
C GLU A 344 7.66 -28.57 -0.83
N LYS A 345 8.44 -27.62 -0.27
CA LYS A 345 9.76 -27.88 0.29
C LYS A 345 9.79 -27.54 1.77
N LYS A 346 10.54 -28.34 2.53
CA LYS A 346 10.76 -28.11 3.96
C LYS A 346 11.56 -26.83 4.17
N TRP A 347 11.02 -25.91 4.99
CA TRP A 347 11.72 -24.70 5.39
C TRP A 347 12.85 -25.03 6.38
N GLU A 348 14.05 -24.51 6.13
CA GLU A 348 15.26 -24.84 6.91
C GLU A 348 15.70 -23.70 7.83
N TYR A 349 15.05 -22.54 7.74
CA TYR A 349 15.38 -21.37 8.54
C TYR A 349 14.39 -21.20 9.70
N GLN A 350 14.71 -20.30 10.61
CA GLN A 350 13.86 -20.04 11.77
C GLN A 350 12.48 -19.50 11.37
N GLN A 351 11.43 -20.02 12.00
CA GLN A 351 10.05 -19.58 11.80
C GLN A 351 9.26 -19.83 13.09
N ILE A 352 9.19 -18.83 13.97
CA ILE A 352 8.54 -18.94 15.29
C ILE A 352 7.02 -18.80 15.26
N SER A 353 6.47 -18.28 14.15
CA SER A 353 5.03 -18.18 13.95
C SER A 353 4.57 -18.96 12.71
N LYS A 354 3.31 -19.39 12.71
CA LYS A 354 2.72 -20.06 11.55
C LYS A 354 2.69 -19.12 10.35
N TYR A 355 3.26 -19.56 9.21
CA TYR A 355 3.15 -18.85 7.94
C TYR A 355 1.78 -19.06 7.31
N SER A 356 1.19 -18.00 6.77
CA SER A 356 -0.07 -18.06 6.03
C SER A 356 0.20 -18.00 4.53
N LYS A 357 -0.34 -18.96 3.77
CA LYS A 357 -0.27 -18.95 2.30
C LYS A 357 -0.98 -17.72 1.69
N ASN A 358 -1.84 -17.05 2.44
CA ASN A 358 -2.45 -15.79 2.03
C ASN A 358 -1.43 -14.66 1.83
N GLU A 359 -0.24 -14.77 2.41
CA GLU A 359 0.83 -13.77 2.23
C GLU A 359 1.46 -13.84 0.83
N ILE A 360 1.61 -15.04 0.26
CA ILE A 360 2.18 -15.24 -1.08
C ILE A 360 1.14 -15.08 -2.20
N TYR A 361 -0.15 -15.18 -1.89
CA TYR A 361 -1.23 -15.16 -2.87
C TYR A 361 -1.24 -13.91 -3.77
N PRO A 362 -1.19 -12.67 -3.24
CA PRO A 362 -1.14 -11.48 -4.09
C PRO A 362 0.11 -11.42 -4.97
N LEU A 363 1.25 -11.93 -4.48
CA LEU A 363 2.48 -11.97 -5.26
C LEU A 363 2.40 -12.97 -6.42
N LEU A 364 1.72 -14.10 -6.25
CA LEU A 364 1.45 -15.06 -7.33
C LEU A 364 0.68 -14.40 -8.48
N LEU A 365 -0.36 -13.65 -8.16
CA LEU A 365 -1.16 -12.95 -9.15
C LEU A 365 -0.35 -11.87 -9.88
N GLN A 366 0.44 -11.08 -9.13
CA GLN A 366 1.35 -10.07 -9.71
C GLN A 366 2.44 -10.71 -10.56
N ALA A 367 3.07 -11.79 -10.08
CA ALA A 367 4.11 -12.53 -10.80
C ALA A 367 3.60 -13.07 -12.15
N SER A 368 2.35 -13.56 -12.19
CA SER A 368 1.75 -14.03 -13.44
C SER A 368 1.70 -12.94 -14.52
N SER A 369 1.43 -11.71 -14.12
CA SER A 369 1.40 -10.56 -15.04
C SER A 369 2.81 -10.07 -15.36
N ALA A 370 3.64 -9.85 -14.34
CA ALA A 370 4.97 -9.26 -14.48
C ALA A 370 5.94 -10.16 -15.26
N PHE A 371 5.95 -11.45 -14.97
CA PHE A 371 6.82 -12.43 -15.64
C PHE A 371 6.16 -13.09 -16.86
N LYS A 372 4.90 -12.75 -17.17
CA LYS A 372 4.11 -13.31 -18.29
C LYS A 372 4.01 -14.85 -18.25
N ASP A 373 4.00 -15.43 -17.05
CA ASP A 373 3.92 -16.88 -16.83
C ASP A 373 2.64 -17.28 -16.12
N GLN A 374 1.80 -18.03 -16.84
CA GLN A 374 0.50 -18.50 -16.36
C GLN A 374 0.60 -19.56 -15.24
N LYS A 375 1.80 -20.13 -15.01
CA LYS A 375 1.99 -21.10 -13.91
C LYS A 375 1.60 -20.50 -12.57
N TYR A 376 1.97 -19.23 -12.32
CA TYR A 376 1.67 -18.55 -11.06
C TYR A 376 0.18 -18.31 -10.85
N PHE A 377 -0.55 -17.99 -11.93
CA PHE A 377 -2.00 -17.83 -11.85
C PHE A 377 -2.71 -19.17 -11.55
N ARG A 378 -2.26 -20.29 -12.15
CA ARG A 378 -2.80 -21.62 -11.84
C ARG A 378 -2.56 -21.95 -10.36
N VAL A 379 -1.33 -21.76 -9.87
CA VAL A 379 -1.00 -21.97 -8.45
C VAL A 379 -1.86 -21.10 -7.54
N ALA A 380 -2.08 -19.82 -7.88
CA ALA A 380 -2.95 -18.95 -7.09
C ALA A 380 -4.39 -19.47 -7.03
N LYS A 381 -4.94 -19.97 -8.15
CA LYS A 381 -6.27 -20.59 -8.17
C LYS A 381 -6.38 -21.81 -7.26
N ASP A 382 -5.35 -22.66 -7.27
CA ASP A 382 -5.32 -23.89 -6.44
C ASP A 382 -5.20 -23.54 -4.95
N LEU A 383 -4.58 -22.39 -4.61
CA LEU A 383 -4.49 -21.92 -3.23
C LEU A 383 -5.78 -21.29 -2.70
N ASN A 384 -6.76 -20.99 -3.54
CA ASN A 384 -7.99 -20.31 -3.14
C ASN A 384 -8.87 -21.24 -2.27
N THR A 385 -8.52 -21.32 -1.00
CA THR A 385 -9.17 -22.16 0.02
C THR A 385 -10.34 -21.45 0.70
N GLY A 386 -11.00 -20.52 0.04
CA GLY A 386 -12.21 -19.84 0.52
C GLY A 386 -12.00 -18.51 1.22
N THR A 387 -10.77 -18.06 1.42
CA THR A 387 -10.51 -16.66 1.86
C THR A 387 -10.27 -15.81 0.62
N ILE A 388 -11.31 -15.14 0.15
CA ILE A 388 -11.23 -14.26 -1.02
C ILE A 388 -10.45 -13.00 -0.63
N ASN A 389 -9.29 -12.80 -1.24
CA ASN A 389 -8.65 -11.48 -1.24
C ASN A 389 -9.26 -10.66 -2.37
N VAL A 390 -10.46 -10.13 -2.14
CA VAL A 390 -11.30 -9.46 -3.14
C VAL A 390 -10.54 -8.42 -3.94
N ILE A 391 -9.69 -7.65 -3.28
CA ILE A 391 -8.93 -6.58 -3.94
C ILE A 391 -7.83 -7.17 -4.83
N ALA A 392 -7.10 -8.18 -4.34
CA ALA A 392 -6.10 -8.85 -5.18
C ALA A 392 -6.72 -9.56 -6.38
N ASP A 393 -7.88 -10.22 -6.16
CA ASP A 393 -8.63 -10.88 -7.24
C ASP A 393 -9.12 -9.88 -8.28
N LEU A 394 -9.66 -8.75 -7.86
CA LEU A 394 -10.06 -7.68 -8.77
C LEU A 394 -8.87 -7.15 -9.58
N LEU A 395 -7.77 -6.83 -8.92
CA LEU A 395 -6.66 -6.15 -9.55
C LEU A 395 -5.81 -7.05 -10.47
N TYR A 396 -5.71 -8.36 -10.16
CA TYR A 396 -4.71 -9.23 -10.80
C TYR A 396 -5.25 -10.53 -11.37
N SER A 397 -6.48 -11.00 -11.02
CA SER A 397 -7.05 -12.19 -11.68
C SER A 397 -7.54 -11.87 -13.09
N LYS A 398 -7.39 -12.83 -14.01
CA LYS A 398 -7.81 -12.69 -15.43
C LYS A 398 -9.27 -13.03 -15.64
#